data_2fd065453206f903e5ff15ade528b0b2
#
_entry.id   2fd065453206f903e5ff15ade528b0b2
#
_cell.length_a   1.000
_cell.length_b   1.000
_cell.length_c   1.000
_cell.angle_alpha   90.00
_cell.angle_beta   90.00
_cell.angle_gamma   90.00
#
_symmetry.space_group_name_H-M   'P 1'
#
loop_
_entity.id
_entity.type
_entity.pdbx_description
1 polymer ?
#
loop_
_entity_poly.entity_id
_entity_poly.type
_entity_poly.pdbx_seq_one_letter_code
_entity_poly.pdbx_strand_id
1 'polypeptide(L)'
;MNVLRKLVPFALFAAPLLASGCGRTQTAQADAKAARQDAPDAEPIRFVKNPDTAPAFQLNDLEGKPVSLAEAKGKVVLLNFWATWCGPCRAEIPDLVDLQKRYADKLEIIALATQEDDTDQVRRFVLHSGINYRVAMAPDDVVREYGGIAALPTSFVIDSQGRVVQKHIGLNDPTLYERELKAMLGMP
;
A
#
# COMPACT_ATOMS: atom_id res chain seq x y z
N MET A 1 -33.47 50.41 39.48
CA MET A 1 -34.32 50.15 40.68
C MET A 1 -34.06 48.72 41.11
N ASN A 2 -33.41 48.63 42.26
CA ASN A 2 -33.48 47.62 43.32
C ASN A 2 -33.15 46.16 42.94
N VAL A 3 -31.96 45.70 43.32
CA VAL A 3 -31.50 45.18 44.62
C VAL A 3 -32.19 43.88 45.00
N LEU A 4 -31.49 42.79 45.02
CA LEU A 4 -31.27 42.11 46.30
C LEU A 4 -30.21 41.00 46.22
N ARG A 5 -29.18 41.29 46.94
CA ARG A 5 -28.07 40.48 47.44
C ARG A 5 -28.61 39.37 48.38
N LYS A 6 -28.27 38.09 48.08
CA LYS A 6 -28.29 37.07 49.14
C LYS A 6 -26.94 36.37 49.23
N LEU A 7 -26.22 36.72 50.24
CA LEU A 7 -25.08 36.03 50.83
C LEU A 7 -25.58 34.77 51.56
N VAL A 8 -24.95 33.64 51.35
CA VAL A 8 -25.03 32.45 52.20
C VAL A 8 -23.62 31.85 52.33
N PRO A 9 -23.24 31.32 53.48
CA PRO A 9 -21.90 31.40 54.01
C PRO A 9 -21.02 30.18 53.69
N PHE A 10 -19.75 30.43 53.80
CA PHE A 10 -18.60 29.53 53.87
C PHE A 10 -18.83 28.39 54.87
N ALA A 11 -18.67 27.15 54.40
CA ALA A 11 -18.38 26.01 55.25
C ALA A 11 -17.05 25.40 54.80
N LEU A 12 -16.03 25.65 55.61
CA LEU A 12 -14.76 24.92 55.56
C LEU A 12 -15.02 23.45 55.89
N PHE A 13 -14.70 22.58 54.98
CA PHE A 13 -14.42 21.19 55.29
C PHE A 13 -12.99 20.88 54.84
N ALA A 14 -12.13 20.79 55.83
CA ALA A 14 -10.81 20.20 55.68
C ALA A 14 -10.94 18.69 55.75
N ALA A 15 -10.38 17.97 54.80
CA ALA A 15 -10.10 16.55 54.95
C ALA A 15 -9.00 16.10 53.95
N PRO A 16 -8.34 14.99 54.18
CA PRO A 16 -6.87 14.95 54.18
C PRO A 16 -6.26 14.48 52.87
N LEU A 17 -4.97 14.82 52.72
CA LEU A 17 -4.07 14.23 51.76
C LEU A 17 -3.99 12.70 51.94
N LEU A 18 -4.34 11.96 50.87
CA LEU A 18 -3.77 10.64 50.63
C LEU A 18 -3.01 10.68 49.32
N ALA A 19 -1.72 10.73 49.46
CA ALA A 19 -0.78 10.44 48.41
C ALA A 19 -0.87 8.95 48.04
N SER A 20 -1.16 8.63 46.80
CA SER A 20 -0.93 7.28 46.30
C SER A 20 -0.77 7.29 44.76
N GLY A 21 0.45 6.98 44.34
CA GLY A 21 0.64 6.17 43.17
C GLY A 21 0.75 6.84 41.80
N CYS A 22 1.83 7.56 41.62
CA CYS A 22 2.44 7.67 40.29
C CYS A 22 2.81 6.27 39.81
N GLY A 23 2.34 5.88 38.65
CA GLY A 23 2.83 4.66 38.02
C GLY A 23 1.87 4.09 36.99
N ARG A 24 2.26 4.20 35.72
CA ARG A 24 1.85 3.45 34.55
C ARG A 24 1.24 4.25 33.39
N THR A 25 2.13 4.95 32.70
CA THR A 25 1.88 5.34 31.31
C THR A 25 3.14 5.15 30.47
N GLN A 26 3.77 3.96 30.52
CA GLN A 26 4.92 3.64 29.65
C GLN A 26 4.89 2.22 29.04
N THR A 27 3.79 1.48 29.15
CA THR A 27 3.75 0.09 28.62
C THR A 27 2.94 -0.09 27.33
N ALA A 28 2.18 0.90 26.88
CA ALA A 28 1.32 0.72 25.69
C ALA A 28 2.03 0.82 24.34
N GLN A 29 3.26 1.35 24.28
CA GLN A 29 4.02 1.46 23.01
C GLN A 29 5.04 0.33 22.80
N ALA A 30 5.41 -0.42 23.83
CA ALA A 30 6.30 -1.57 23.71
C ALA A 30 5.54 -2.81 23.23
N ASP A 31 4.27 -2.95 23.61
CA ASP A 31 3.47 -4.12 23.26
C ASP A 31 3.01 -4.14 21.78
N ALA A 32 2.91 -2.98 21.14
CA ALA A 32 2.55 -2.86 19.74
C ALA A 32 3.69 -3.27 18.76
N LYS A 33 4.95 -3.25 19.23
CA LYS A 33 6.10 -3.66 18.42
C LYS A 33 6.39 -5.16 18.56
N ALA A 34 6.04 -5.76 19.69
CA ALA A 34 6.23 -7.20 19.95
C ALA A 34 5.19 -8.07 19.21
N ALA A 35 4.00 -7.53 18.92
CA ALA A 35 2.92 -8.26 18.25
C ALA A 35 3.10 -8.47 16.73
N ARG A 36 4.18 -7.96 16.15
CA ARG A 36 4.48 -8.11 14.70
C ARG A 36 5.53 -9.18 14.39
N GLN A 37 6.03 -9.93 15.37
CA GLN A 37 7.16 -10.84 15.17
C GLN A 37 6.81 -12.32 15.12
N ASP A 38 5.59 -12.71 15.43
CA ASP A 38 5.20 -14.12 15.41
C ASP A 38 3.80 -14.27 14.76
N ALA A 39 3.71 -14.13 13.45
CA ALA A 39 2.63 -14.74 12.70
C ALA A 39 3.03 -16.21 12.47
N PRO A 40 2.49 -17.17 13.24
CA PRO A 40 2.72 -18.56 12.96
C PRO A 40 2.02 -18.92 11.65
N ASP A 41 2.74 -19.61 10.77
CA ASP A 41 2.20 -20.32 9.60
C ASP A 41 1.69 -19.43 8.45
N ALA A 42 2.52 -18.47 8.01
CA ALA A 42 2.29 -17.93 6.68
C ALA A 42 2.43 -19.08 5.67
N GLU A 43 1.31 -19.45 5.02
CA GLU A 43 1.30 -20.47 3.96
C GLU A 43 2.50 -20.28 3.01
N PRO A 44 3.13 -21.39 2.58
CA PRO A 44 4.27 -21.28 1.67
C PRO A 44 3.82 -20.63 0.35
N ILE A 45 4.60 -19.69 -0.13
CA ILE A 45 4.32 -19.03 -1.41
C ILE A 45 4.44 -20.07 -2.52
N ARG A 46 3.37 -20.19 -3.32
CA ARG A 46 3.30 -21.11 -4.45
C ARG A 46 3.20 -20.32 -5.74
N PHE A 47 4.31 -20.23 -6.46
CA PHE A 47 4.33 -19.65 -7.78
C PHE A 47 3.72 -20.57 -8.84
N VAL A 48 3.26 -19.98 -9.94
CA VAL A 48 2.81 -20.72 -11.12
C VAL A 48 3.94 -21.62 -11.63
N LYS A 49 3.65 -22.92 -11.86
CA LYS A 49 4.68 -23.89 -12.26
C LYS A 49 5.24 -23.66 -13.66
N ASN A 50 4.39 -23.22 -14.60
CA ASN A 50 4.77 -22.91 -15.99
C ASN A 50 4.26 -21.50 -16.30
N PRO A 51 4.99 -20.45 -15.89
CA PRO A 51 4.55 -19.08 -16.06
C PRO A 51 4.64 -18.63 -17.51
N ASP A 52 3.58 -18.00 -17.99
CA ASP A 52 3.55 -17.37 -19.32
C ASP A 52 4.30 -16.05 -19.34
N THR A 53 4.81 -15.68 -20.49
CA THR A 53 5.39 -14.35 -20.70
C THR A 53 4.30 -13.29 -20.52
N ALA A 54 4.59 -12.27 -19.73
CA ALA A 54 3.69 -11.16 -19.53
C ALA A 54 3.44 -10.42 -20.85
N PRO A 55 2.19 -10.05 -21.17
CA PRO A 55 1.88 -9.23 -22.33
C PRO A 55 2.71 -7.94 -22.34
N ALA A 56 3.38 -7.68 -23.48
CA ALA A 56 4.22 -6.51 -23.62
C ALA A 56 3.37 -5.25 -23.80
N PHE A 57 3.80 -4.15 -23.21
CA PHE A 57 3.24 -2.82 -23.46
C PHE A 57 4.35 -1.78 -23.54
N GLN A 58 4.05 -0.67 -24.19
CA GLN A 58 4.89 0.52 -24.20
C GLN A 58 3.98 1.75 -24.08
N LEU A 59 4.08 2.44 -22.95
CA LEU A 59 3.26 3.58 -22.59
C LEU A 59 4.16 4.77 -22.22
N ASN A 60 3.56 5.92 -21.98
CA ASN A 60 4.20 7.01 -21.27
C ASN A 60 3.60 7.10 -19.85
N ASP A 61 4.44 7.28 -18.85
CA ASP A 61 3.97 7.57 -17.51
C ASP A 61 3.37 8.99 -17.43
N LEU A 62 2.83 9.34 -16.27
CA LEU A 62 2.21 10.65 -16.06
C LEU A 62 3.18 11.84 -16.19
N GLU A 63 4.50 11.58 -16.20
CA GLU A 63 5.55 12.59 -16.44
C GLU A 63 5.99 12.65 -17.92
N GLY A 64 5.40 11.79 -18.78
CA GLY A 64 5.74 11.69 -20.20
C GLY A 64 6.97 10.84 -20.50
N LYS A 65 7.52 10.10 -19.51
CA LYS A 65 8.65 9.20 -19.71
C LYS A 65 8.16 7.84 -20.18
N PRO A 66 8.89 7.14 -21.06
CA PRO A 66 8.54 5.80 -21.48
C PRO A 66 8.41 4.85 -20.27
N VAL A 67 7.47 3.91 -20.30
CA VAL A 67 7.31 2.84 -19.34
C VAL A 67 6.94 1.54 -20.06
N SER A 68 7.69 0.49 -19.80
CA SER A 68 7.49 -0.84 -20.38
C SER A 68 8.08 -1.91 -19.48
N LEU A 69 7.67 -3.17 -19.68
CA LEU A 69 8.31 -4.31 -19.00
C LEU A 69 9.77 -4.47 -19.42
N ALA A 70 10.12 -4.08 -20.66
CA ALA A 70 11.48 -4.18 -21.17
C ALA A 70 12.46 -3.27 -20.42
N GLU A 71 12.02 -2.09 -19.95
CA GLU A 71 12.83 -1.16 -19.15
C GLU A 71 13.07 -1.66 -17.73
N ALA A 72 12.15 -2.48 -17.21
CA ALA A 72 12.27 -3.10 -15.88
C ALA A 72 13.02 -4.45 -15.91
N LYS A 73 13.58 -4.85 -17.06
CA LYS A 73 14.25 -6.14 -17.22
C LYS A 73 15.38 -6.32 -16.20
N GLY A 74 15.39 -7.50 -15.56
CA GLY A 74 16.33 -7.83 -14.50
C GLY A 74 15.82 -7.55 -13.07
N LYS A 75 14.72 -6.80 -12.95
CA LYS A 75 13.99 -6.62 -11.69
C LYS A 75 12.74 -7.50 -11.67
N VAL A 76 12.23 -7.75 -10.48
CA VAL A 76 10.86 -8.20 -10.30
C VAL A 76 9.94 -7.01 -10.57
N VAL A 77 8.83 -7.25 -11.29
CA VAL A 77 7.82 -6.21 -11.53
C VAL A 77 6.54 -6.53 -10.78
N LEU A 78 6.03 -5.57 -10.05
CA LEU A 78 4.66 -5.58 -9.55
C LEU A 78 3.82 -4.66 -10.45
N LEU A 79 3.07 -5.26 -11.37
CA LEU A 79 2.17 -4.55 -12.25
C LEU A 79 0.79 -4.49 -11.62
N ASN A 80 0.35 -3.29 -11.23
CA ASN A 80 -0.88 -3.07 -10.48
C ASN A 80 -1.90 -2.28 -11.31
N PHE A 81 -3.09 -2.84 -11.51
CA PHE A 81 -4.23 -2.14 -12.12
C PHE A 81 -5.10 -1.56 -11.01
N TRP A 82 -5.35 -0.25 -11.07
CA TRP A 82 -5.98 0.50 -10.01
C TRP A 82 -6.79 1.69 -10.52
N ALA A 83 -7.52 2.38 -9.63
CA ALA A 83 -8.20 3.63 -9.93
C ALA A 83 -8.22 4.56 -8.71
N THR A 84 -8.31 5.87 -8.94
CA THR A 84 -8.32 6.89 -7.88
C THR A 84 -9.55 6.79 -6.97
N TRP A 85 -10.68 6.37 -7.50
CA TRP A 85 -11.94 6.18 -6.78
C TRP A 85 -12.04 4.84 -6.05
N CYS A 86 -11.13 3.89 -6.31
CA CYS A 86 -11.14 2.55 -5.74
C CYS A 86 -10.64 2.58 -4.28
N GLY A 87 -11.51 2.37 -3.32
CA GLY A 87 -11.18 2.37 -1.89
C GLY A 87 -10.08 1.37 -1.50
N PRO A 88 -10.20 0.07 -1.86
CA PRO A 88 -9.16 -0.93 -1.62
C PRO A 88 -7.82 -0.58 -2.26
N CYS A 89 -7.80 0.00 -3.48
CA CYS A 89 -6.58 0.44 -4.14
C CYS A 89 -5.86 1.53 -3.34
N ARG A 90 -6.63 2.49 -2.80
CA ARG A 90 -6.09 3.57 -1.97
C ARG A 90 -5.51 3.06 -0.66
N ALA A 91 -6.07 1.98 -0.12
CA ALA A 91 -5.60 1.39 1.13
C ALA A 91 -4.23 0.72 0.99
N GLU A 92 -3.88 0.16 -0.19
CA GLU A 92 -2.58 -0.50 -0.41
C GLU A 92 -1.44 0.47 -0.77
N ILE A 93 -1.75 1.72 -1.19
CA ILE A 93 -0.74 2.68 -1.64
C ILE A 93 0.40 2.89 -0.64
N PRO A 94 0.18 3.11 0.66
CA PRO A 94 1.27 3.32 1.61
C PRO A 94 2.26 2.13 1.66
N ASP A 95 1.74 0.92 1.57
CA ASP A 95 2.55 -0.30 1.61
C ASP A 95 3.36 -0.46 0.32
N LEU A 96 2.77 -0.16 -0.84
CA LEU A 96 3.47 -0.17 -2.13
C LEU A 96 4.56 0.91 -2.19
N VAL A 97 4.31 2.10 -1.65
CA VAL A 97 5.30 3.18 -1.53
C VAL A 97 6.49 2.75 -0.69
N ASP A 98 6.24 2.12 0.46
CA ASP A 98 7.30 1.60 1.33
C ASP A 98 8.07 0.45 0.65
N LEU A 99 7.36 -0.48 0.02
CA LEU A 99 7.96 -1.59 -0.71
C LEU A 99 8.88 -1.11 -1.84
N GLN A 100 8.41 -0.17 -2.68
CA GLN A 100 9.21 0.42 -3.75
C GLN A 100 10.47 1.11 -3.19
N LYS A 101 10.34 1.85 -2.09
CA LYS A 101 11.45 2.53 -1.45
C LYS A 101 12.51 1.55 -0.93
N ARG A 102 12.08 0.45 -0.29
CA ARG A 102 13.01 -0.53 0.30
C ARG A 102 13.72 -1.40 -0.75
N TYR A 103 13.09 -1.64 -1.88
CA TYR A 103 13.58 -2.58 -2.89
C TYR A 103 13.79 -1.96 -4.27
N ALA A 104 14.06 -0.66 -4.37
CA ALA A 104 14.17 0.08 -5.64
C ALA A 104 15.19 -0.50 -6.64
N ASP A 105 16.22 -1.18 -6.16
CA ASP A 105 17.25 -1.85 -6.96
C ASP A 105 16.80 -3.21 -7.52
N LYS A 106 15.77 -3.84 -6.94
CA LYS A 106 15.33 -5.21 -7.23
C LYS A 106 13.87 -5.32 -7.68
N LEU A 107 13.08 -4.31 -7.37
CA LEU A 107 11.66 -4.22 -7.66
C LEU A 107 11.36 -2.97 -8.49
N GLU A 108 10.48 -3.11 -9.46
CA GLU A 108 9.83 -2.00 -10.14
C GLU A 108 8.32 -2.15 -9.98
N ILE A 109 7.67 -1.17 -9.34
CA ILE A 109 6.21 -1.11 -9.31
C ILE A 109 5.76 -0.24 -10.48
N ILE A 110 4.87 -0.79 -11.31
CA ILE A 110 4.22 -0.09 -12.40
C ILE A 110 2.72 -0.13 -12.14
N ALA A 111 2.13 1.02 -11.88
CA ALA A 111 0.70 1.14 -11.63
C ALA A 111 -0.01 1.69 -12.87
N LEU A 112 -0.94 0.91 -13.39
CA LEU A 112 -1.75 1.25 -14.55
C LEU A 112 -3.13 1.71 -14.09
N ALA A 113 -3.39 3.02 -14.20
CA ALA A 113 -4.69 3.60 -13.89
C ALA A 113 -5.69 3.20 -14.99
N THR A 114 -6.76 2.51 -14.60
CA THR A 114 -7.80 2.03 -15.51
C THR A 114 -9.17 2.53 -15.05
N GLN A 115 -10.13 2.60 -15.99
CA GLN A 115 -11.47 3.14 -15.72
C GLN A 115 -11.41 4.60 -15.19
N GLU A 116 -10.48 5.37 -15.75
CA GLU A 116 -10.25 6.78 -15.44
C GLU A 116 -10.31 7.59 -16.74
N ASP A 117 -11.08 8.68 -16.73
CA ASP A 117 -11.28 9.53 -17.92
C ASP A 117 -10.40 10.78 -17.90
N ASP A 118 -9.87 11.17 -16.73
CA ASP A 118 -9.09 12.39 -16.54
C ASP A 118 -7.68 12.12 -16.03
N THR A 119 -6.71 12.16 -16.93
CA THR A 119 -5.28 12.01 -16.62
C THR A 119 -4.77 13.03 -15.61
N ASP A 120 -5.28 14.26 -15.66
CA ASP A 120 -4.85 15.31 -14.72
C ASP A 120 -5.40 15.06 -13.31
N GLN A 121 -6.57 14.47 -13.19
CA GLN A 121 -7.10 14.01 -11.91
C GLN A 121 -6.20 12.91 -11.32
N VAL A 122 -5.82 11.92 -12.12
CA VAL A 122 -4.90 10.86 -11.69
C VAL A 122 -3.55 11.46 -11.27
N ARG A 123 -3.00 12.39 -12.05
CA ARG A 123 -1.74 13.07 -11.73
C ARG A 123 -1.81 13.81 -10.39
N ARG A 124 -2.87 14.59 -10.15
CA ARG A 124 -3.08 15.28 -8.86
C ARG A 124 -3.17 14.31 -7.70
N PHE A 125 -3.89 13.19 -7.88
CA PHE A 125 -4.01 12.16 -6.87
C PHE A 125 -2.66 11.52 -6.53
N VAL A 126 -1.86 11.15 -7.54
CA VAL A 126 -0.51 10.57 -7.38
C VAL A 126 0.38 11.49 -6.56
N LEU A 127 0.42 12.78 -6.89
CA LEU A 127 1.21 13.78 -6.15
C LEU A 127 0.74 13.92 -4.69
N HIS A 128 -0.57 13.98 -4.48
CA HIS A 128 -1.14 14.13 -3.13
C HIS A 128 -0.91 12.90 -2.24
N SER A 129 -0.95 11.71 -2.84
CA SER A 129 -0.80 10.43 -2.13
C SER A 129 0.67 10.03 -1.90
N GLY A 130 1.62 10.81 -2.39
CA GLY A 130 3.06 10.54 -2.23
C GLY A 130 3.53 9.26 -2.93
N ILE A 131 2.86 8.86 -4.01
CA ILE A 131 3.24 7.69 -4.81
C ILE A 131 4.63 7.92 -5.41
N ASN A 132 5.56 6.99 -5.17
CA ASN A 132 6.97 7.06 -5.56
C ASN A 132 7.36 6.04 -6.64
N TYR A 133 6.40 5.42 -7.26
CA TYR A 133 6.57 4.46 -8.35
C TYR A 133 5.89 4.94 -9.62
N ARG A 134 6.15 4.24 -10.73
CA ARG A 134 5.69 4.68 -12.05
C ARG A 134 4.19 4.47 -12.22
N VAL A 135 3.51 5.50 -12.70
CA VAL A 135 2.07 5.46 -12.99
C VAL A 135 1.82 5.87 -14.42
N ALA A 136 1.05 5.06 -15.14
CA ALA A 136 0.58 5.37 -16.49
C ALA A 136 -0.93 5.14 -16.60
N MET A 137 -1.57 5.74 -17.60
CA MET A 137 -2.94 5.41 -17.96
C MET A 137 -2.96 4.07 -18.70
N ALA A 138 -3.88 3.19 -18.35
CA ALA A 138 -4.06 1.89 -19.00
C ALA A 138 -5.00 2.03 -20.20
N PRO A 139 -4.53 1.89 -21.45
CA PRO A 139 -5.43 1.81 -22.57
C PRO A 139 -6.17 0.47 -22.61
N ASP A 140 -7.33 0.42 -23.24
CA ASP A 140 -8.22 -0.74 -23.26
C ASP A 140 -7.59 -2.00 -23.86
N ASP A 141 -6.67 -1.87 -24.81
CA ASP A 141 -5.95 -3.00 -25.40
C ASP A 141 -5.03 -3.65 -24.37
N VAL A 142 -4.28 -2.87 -23.58
CA VAL A 142 -3.46 -3.40 -22.48
C VAL A 142 -4.33 -4.09 -21.44
N VAL A 143 -5.47 -3.48 -21.05
CA VAL A 143 -6.41 -4.10 -20.12
C VAL A 143 -6.91 -5.46 -20.65
N ARG A 144 -7.23 -5.56 -21.94
CA ARG A 144 -7.66 -6.82 -22.57
C ARG A 144 -6.57 -7.87 -22.61
N GLU A 145 -5.34 -7.49 -22.93
CA GLU A 145 -4.18 -8.42 -22.98
C GLU A 145 -3.91 -9.06 -21.60
N TYR A 146 -4.18 -8.34 -20.51
CA TYR A 146 -4.11 -8.88 -19.15
C TYR A 146 -5.39 -9.60 -18.69
N GLY A 147 -6.23 -10.00 -19.64
CA GLY A 147 -7.41 -10.85 -19.42
C GLY A 147 -8.67 -10.08 -19.01
N GLY A 148 -8.72 -8.78 -19.27
CA GLY A 148 -9.84 -7.91 -18.87
C GLY A 148 -9.91 -7.77 -17.34
N ILE A 149 -9.58 -6.63 -16.81
CA ILE A 149 -9.52 -6.39 -15.36
C ILE A 149 -10.94 -6.23 -14.80
N ALA A 150 -11.50 -7.31 -14.24
CA ALA A 150 -12.87 -7.35 -13.75
C ALA A 150 -13.05 -6.76 -12.34
N ALA A 151 -11.97 -6.64 -11.58
CA ALA A 151 -12.00 -6.10 -10.21
C ALA A 151 -10.72 -5.30 -9.91
N LEU A 152 -10.81 -4.33 -9.01
CA LEU A 152 -9.68 -3.50 -8.59
C LEU A 152 -9.47 -3.61 -7.07
N PRO A 153 -8.20 -3.59 -6.63
CA PRO A 153 -7.00 -3.69 -7.45
C PRO A 153 -6.82 -5.09 -8.05
N THR A 154 -6.12 -5.20 -9.17
CA THR A 154 -5.59 -6.47 -9.68
C THR A 154 -4.10 -6.30 -9.93
N SER A 155 -3.31 -7.17 -9.31
CA SER A 155 -1.84 -7.13 -9.39
C SER A 155 -1.29 -8.40 -10.04
N PHE A 156 -0.29 -8.22 -10.89
CA PHE A 156 0.51 -9.29 -11.46
C PHE A 156 1.93 -9.18 -10.95
N VAL A 157 2.44 -10.27 -10.40
CA VAL A 157 3.86 -10.38 -10.03
C VAL A 157 4.60 -11.02 -11.19
N ILE A 158 5.58 -10.31 -11.72
CA ILE A 158 6.33 -10.69 -12.92
C ILE A 158 7.80 -10.85 -12.51
N ASP A 159 8.38 -11.98 -12.86
CA ASP A 159 9.78 -12.26 -12.53
C ASP A 159 10.77 -11.44 -13.38
N SER A 160 12.05 -11.50 -13.02
CA SER A 160 13.12 -10.80 -13.74
C SER A 160 13.32 -11.22 -15.20
N GLN A 161 12.66 -12.31 -15.63
CA GLN A 161 12.65 -12.80 -17.02
C GLN A 161 11.41 -12.31 -17.79
N GLY A 162 10.50 -11.59 -17.13
CA GLY A 162 9.29 -11.06 -17.73
C GLY A 162 8.12 -12.05 -17.77
N ARG A 163 8.07 -13.03 -16.86
CA ARG A 163 7.01 -14.05 -16.81
C ARG A 163 6.09 -13.80 -15.64
N VAL A 164 4.78 -13.96 -15.84
CA VAL A 164 3.77 -13.82 -14.77
C VAL A 164 3.84 -15.02 -13.85
N VAL A 165 4.28 -14.81 -12.62
CA VAL A 165 4.42 -15.87 -11.62
C VAL A 165 3.28 -15.87 -10.59
N GLN A 166 2.56 -14.75 -10.44
CA GLN A 166 1.38 -14.62 -9.58
C GLN A 166 0.40 -13.59 -10.12
N LYS A 167 -0.88 -13.78 -9.79
CA LYS A 167 -1.95 -12.82 -10.00
C LYS A 167 -2.78 -12.71 -8.71
N HIS A 168 -2.99 -11.48 -8.26
CA HIS A 168 -3.80 -11.17 -7.09
C HIS A 168 -4.99 -10.29 -7.49
N ILE A 169 -6.15 -10.57 -6.94
CA ILE A 169 -7.39 -9.81 -7.18
C ILE A 169 -7.91 -9.30 -5.84
N GLY A 170 -8.14 -7.98 -5.75
CA GLY A 170 -8.54 -7.32 -4.53
C GLY A 170 -7.38 -6.95 -3.61
N LEU A 171 -7.71 -6.31 -2.49
CA LEU A 171 -6.74 -5.93 -1.47
C LEU A 171 -6.13 -7.17 -0.81
N ASN A 172 -4.81 -7.20 -0.76
CA ASN A 172 -4.05 -8.29 -0.15
C ASN A 172 -3.40 -7.85 1.16
N ASP A 173 -2.87 -8.81 1.91
CA ASP A 173 -2.03 -8.54 3.07
C ASP A 173 -0.77 -7.77 2.61
N PRO A 174 -0.43 -6.65 3.26
CA PRO A 174 0.72 -5.83 2.87
C PRO A 174 2.05 -6.59 2.81
N THR A 175 2.19 -7.63 3.61
CA THR A 175 3.43 -8.44 3.67
C THR A 175 3.54 -9.45 2.53
N LEU A 176 2.44 -9.73 1.80
CA LEU A 176 2.41 -10.76 0.77
C LEU A 176 3.39 -10.45 -0.36
N TYR A 177 3.32 -9.25 -0.92
CA TYR A 177 4.20 -8.84 -2.02
C TYR A 177 5.68 -8.86 -1.62
N GLU A 178 6.00 -8.46 -0.40
CA GLU A 178 7.37 -8.54 0.12
C GLU A 178 7.85 -9.98 0.26
N ARG A 179 7.01 -10.88 0.76
CA ARG A 179 7.33 -12.31 0.89
C ARG A 179 7.56 -12.95 -0.48
N GLU A 180 6.73 -12.63 -1.47
CA GLU A 180 6.89 -13.12 -2.85
C GLU A 180 8.18 -12.60 -3.48
N LEU A 181 8.48 -11.31 -3.33
CA LEU A 181 9.72 -10.70 -3.79
C LEU A 181 10.93 -11.39 -3.15
N LYS A 182 10.95 -11.56 -1.83
CA LYS A 182 12.04 -12.23 -1.12
C LYS A 182 12.20 -13.66 -1.59
N ALA A 183 11.11 -14.41 -1.75
CA ALA A 183 11.16 -15.79 -2.24
C ALA A 183 11.76 -15.90 -3.65
N MET A 184 11.41 -14.98 -4.56
CA MET A 184 11.98 -14.93 -5.91
C MET A 184 13.46 -14.56 -5.92
N LEU A 185 13.91 -13.75 -4.98
CA LEU A 185 15.29 -13.28 -4.86
C LEU A 185 16.17 -14.19 -3.99
N GLY A 186 15.60 -15.28 -3.42
CA GLY A 186 16.33 -16.15 -2.47
C GLY A 186 16.76 -15.42 -1.20
N MET A 187 16.01 -14.42 -0.76
CA MET A 187 16.26 -13.63 0.45
C MET A 187 15.51 -14.22 1.64
N PRO A 188 16.08 -14.15 2.85
CA PRO A 188 15.41 -14.58 4.07
C PRO A 188 14.23 -13.68 4.47
#